data_ae3b985db7ec5f22febf930f2e784be9
#
_entry.id   ae3b985db7ec5f22febf930f2e784be9
#
_cell.length_a   1.000
_cell.length_b   1.000
_cell.length_c   1.000
_cell.angle_alpha   90.00
_cell.angle_beta   90.00
_cell.angle_gamma   90.00
#
_symmetry.space_group_name_H-M   'P 1'
#
loop_
_entity.id
_entity.type
_entity.pdbx_description
1 polymer ?
#
loop_
_entity_poly.entity_id
_entity_poly.type
_entity_poly.pdbx_seq_one_letter_code
_entity_poly.pdbx_strand_id
1 'polypeptide(L)'
;MTLVLGSPLYMAPELINREPYTEKVDVWSLGVITYQLLSGKTPFESRNLKKIDYNIKRKKITFENTEQEYWNDISQDAKDFILKCLDRNQNTRPSISELFKMPWITNYMNKQNTLALPKLEREEMN
;
A
#
# COMPACT_ATOMS: atom_id res chain seq x y z
N MET A 1 -7.85 15.65 7.61
CA MET A 1 -6.69 15.03 6.97
C MET A 1 -5.39 15.79 7.16
N THR A 2 -5.23 16.40 8.30
CA THR A 2 -4.07 17.24 8.56
C THR A 2 -2.74 16.47 8.52
N LEU A 3 -2.72 15.24 9.02
CA LEU A 3 -1.49 14.45 9.01
C LEU A 3 -1.04 14.13 7.59
N VAL A 4 -1.98 13.73 6.74
CA VAL A 4 -1.66 13.42 5.35
C VAL A 4 -1.19 14.66 4.63
N LEU A 5 -1.83 15.80 4.90
CA LEU A 5 -1.44 17.07 4.31
C LEU A 5 -0.07 17.54 4.78
N GLY A 6 0.35 17.13 6.00
CA GLY A 6 1.63 17.53 6.55
C GLY A 6 2.83 16.72 6.05
N SER A 7 2.62 15.56 5.43
CA SER A 7 3.72 14.69 5.03
C SER A 7 3.67 14.36 3.54
N PRO A 8 4.63 14.83 2.74
CA PRO A 8 4.68 14.50 1.33
C PRO A 8 4.92 13.02 1.06
N LEU A 9 5.48 12.27 2.02
CA LEU A 9 5.81 10.85 1.83
C LEU A 9 4.61 9.99 1.46
N TYR A 10 3.40 10.40 1.86
CA TYR A 10 2.17 9.64 1.63
C TYR A 10 1.30 10.23 0.54
N MET A 11 1.70 11.34 -0.05
CA MET A 11 0.90 12.03 -1.06
C MET A 11 1.08 11.42 -2.44
N ALA A 12 -0.03 11.24 -3.15
CA ALA A 12 0.00 10.79 -4.54
C ALA A 12 0.63 11.87 -5.44
N PRO A 13 1.22 11.47 -6.60
CA PRO A 13 1.85 12.42 -7.50
C PRO A 13 0.93 13.55 -7.94
N GLU A 14 -0.35 13.26 -8.20
CA GLU A 14 -1.31 14.28 -8.63
C GLU A 14 -1.55 15.34 -7.56
N LEU A 15 -1.49 14.97 -6.27
CA LEU A 15 -1.60 15.94 -5.18
C LEU A 15 -0.38 16.84 -5.12
N ILE A 16 0.81 16.27 -5.25
CA ILE A 16 2.06 17.04 -5.22
C ILE A 16 2.12 18.00 -6.39
N ASN A 17 1.64 17.58 -7.55
CA ASN A 17 1.60 18.39 -8.76
C ASN A 17 0.43 19.37 -8.79
N ARG A 18 -0.43 19.37 -7.77
CA ARG A 18 -1.62 20.21 -7.69
C ARG A 18 -2.54 20.04 -8.90
N GLU A 19 -2.63 18.82 -9.38
CA GLU A 19 -3.53 18.44 -10.46
C GLU A 19 -4.90 18.05 -9.89
N PRO A 20 -5.95 18.04 -10.71
CA PRO A 20 -7.24 17.49 -10.28
C PRO A 20 -7.06 16.04 -9.79
N TYR A 21 -7.72 15.70 -8.70
CA TYR A 21 -7.57 14.38 -8.08
C TYR A 21 -8.92 13.81 -7.65
N THR A 22 -8.93 12.52 -7.41
CA THR A 22 -10.09 11.79 -6.93
C THR A 22 -9.74 11.09 -5.63
N GLU A 23 -10.70 10.32 -5.08
CA GLU A 23 -10.49 9.49 -3.89
C GLU A 23 -9.36 8.46 -4.06
N LYS A 24 -8.89 8.25 -5.28
CA LYS A 24 -7.77 7.34 -5.54
C LYS A 24 -6.44 7.81 -4.94
N VAL A 25 -6.38 9.05 -4.47
CA VAL A 25 -5.22 9.49 -3.67
C VAL A 25 -5.11 8.69 -2.38
N ASP A 26 -6.23 8.24 -1.83
CA ASP A 26 -6.23 7.39 -0.63
C ASP A 26 -5.70 5.99 -0.93
N VAL A 27 -5.95 5.47 -2.12
CA VAL A 27 -5.38 4.19 -2.57
C VAL A 27 -3.85 4.28 -2.61
N TRP A 28 -3.32 5.37 -3.17
CA TRP A 28 -1.88 5.60 -3.16
C TRP A 28 -1.32 5.60 -1.74
N SER A 29 -1.94 6.40 -0.85
CA SER A 29 -1.50 6.47 0.55
C SER A 29 -1.54 5.10 1.23
N LEU A 30 -2.56 4.31 0.95
CA LEU A 30 -2.66 2.94 1.46
C LEU A 30 -1.48 2.08 0.99
N GLY A 31 -1.08 2.23 -0.26
CA GLY A 31 0.09 1.52 -0.80
C GLY A 31 1.38 1.88 -0.07
N VAL A 32 1.57 3.17 0.21
CA VAL A 32 2.74 3.63 0.96
C VAL A 32 2.73 3.06 2.38
N ILE A 33 1.57 3.11 3.04
CA ILE A 33 1.42 2.58 4.40
C ILE A 33 1.68 1.08 4.41
N THR A 34 1.15 0.34 3.45
CA THR A 34 1.36 -1.10 3.35
C THR A 34 2.85 -1.43 3.18
N TYR A 35 3.52 -0.73 2.29
CA TYR A 35 4.97 -0.87 2.11
C TYR A 35 5.70 -0.63 3.42
N GLN A 36 5.33 0.43 4.12
CA GLN A 36 5.96 0.80 5.39
C GLN A 36 5.72 -0.25 6.48
N LEU A 37 4.51 -0.77 6.57
CA LEU A 37 4.18 -1.80 7.58
C LEU A 37 4.97 -3.09 7.34
N LEU A 38 5.21 -3.44 6.10
CA LEU A 38 5.92 -4.68 5.76
C LEU A 38 7.44 -4.54 5.81
N SER A 39 7.97 -3.35 5.55
CA SER A 39 9.42 -3.15 5.44
C SER A 39 10.04 -2.29 6.54
N GLY A 40 9.22 -1.52 7.25
CA GLY A 40 9.71 -0.55 8.23
C GLY A 40 10.09 0.80 7.65
N LYS A 41 10.02 0.97 6.33
CA LYS A 41 10.39 2.22 5.65
C LYS A 41 9.32 2.59 4.62
N THR A 42 9.21 3.88 4.33
CA THR A 42 8.42 4.33 3.20
C THR A 42 9.24 4.19 1.91
N PRO A 43 8.58 3.93 0.77
CA PRO A 43 9.33 3.68 -0.47
C PRO A 43 10.01 4.91 -1.06
N PHE A 44 9.65 6.11 -0.62
CA PHE A 44 10.11 7.36 -1.24
C PHE A 44 10.94 8.24 -0.33
N GLU A 45 11.24 7.80 0.89
CA GLU A 45 11.93 8.65 1.86
C GLU A 45 13.35 9.01 1.42
N SER A 46 13.74 10.23 1.79
CA SER A 46 15.06 10.77 1.57
C SER A 46 15.27 11.91 2.57
N ARG A 47 16.52 12.21 2.87
CA ARG A 47 16.86 13.36 3.71
C ARG A 47 16.66 14.70 2.97
N ASN A 48 16.59 14.67 1.65
CA ASN A 48 16.41 15.85 0.82
C ASN A 48 14.97 15.90 0.31
N LEU A 49 14.24 16.97 0.66
CA LEU A 49 12.83 17.14 0.26
C LEU A 49 12.63 17.11 -1.25
N LYS A 50 13.56 17.69 -2.02
CA LYS A 50 13.49 17.65 -3.48
C LYS A 50 13.61 16.23 -4.00
N LYS A 51 14.39 15.40 -3.32
CA LYS A 51 14.57 14.01 -3.69
C LYS A 51 13.30 13.19 -3.38
N ILE A 52 12.60 13.51 -2.31
CA ILE A 52 11.31 12.88 -2.00
C ILE A 52 10.32 13.13 -3.14
N ASP A 53 10.21 14.38 -3.58
CA ASP A 53 9.33 14.74 -4.69
C ASP A 53 9.68 13.95 -5.96
N TYR A 54 10.96 13.91 -6.29
CA TYR A 54 11.46 13.12 -7.43
C TYR A 54 11.11 11.63 -7.26
N ASN A 55 11.34 11.08 -6.07
CA ASN A 55 11.09 9.66 -5.80
C ASN A 55 9.62 9.31 -5.99
N ILE A 56 8.72 10.15 -5.50
CA ILE A 56 7.27 9.91 -5.65
C ILE A 56 6.89 9.88 -7.13
N LYS A 57 7.44 10.77 -7.91
CA LYS A 57 7.09 10.91 -9.31
C LYS A 57 7.76 9.88 -10.21
N ARG A 58 8.97 9.44 -9.88
CA ARG A 58 9.80 8.74 -10.87
C ARG A 58 10.55 7.51 -10.36
N LYS A 59 10.75 7.36 -9.06
CA LYS A 59 11.55 6.23 -8.55
C LYS A 59 10.84 4.92 -8.82
N LYS A 60 11.58 3.93 -9.33
CA LYS A 60 11.05 2.58 -9.51
C LYS A 60 10.88 1.93 -8.14
N ILE A 61 9.71 1.33 -7.92
CA ILE A 61 9.43 0.59 -6.70
C ILE A 61 10.06 -0.80 -6.83
N THR A 62 10.93 -1.15 -5.88
CA THR A 62 11.59 -2.45 -5.86
C THR A 62 11.42 -3.09 -4.49
N PHE A 63 11.57 -4.42 -4.46
CA PHE A 63 11.42 -5.23 -3.25
C PHE A 63 12.69 -6.04 -3.01
N GLU A 64 13.80 -5.33 -2.83
CA GLU A 64 15.10 -5.95 -2.62
C GLU A 64 15.38 -6.12 -1.14
N ASN A 65 15.97 -7.25 -0.78
CA ASN A 65 16.42 -7.46 0.59
C ASN A 65 17.58 -6.53 0.93
N THR A 66 17.47 -5.90 2.09
CA THR A 66 18.53 -5.09 2.67
C THR A 66 18.76 -5.55 4.11
N GLU A 67 19.63 -4.86 4.84
CA GLU A 67 19.84 -5.17 6.25
C GLU A 67 18.57 -4.95 7.09
N GLN A 68 17.67 -4.06 6.65
CA GLN A 68 16.46 -3.70 7.36
C GLN A 68 15.19 -4.25 6.72
N GLU A 69 15.26 -4.74 5.49
CA GLU A 69 14.08 -5.17 4.74
C GLU A 69 14.25 -6.61 4.26
N TYR A 70 13.21 -7.42 4.46
CA TYR A 70 13.23 -8.85 4.14
C TYR A 70 12.11 -9.19 3.17
N TRP A 71 12.18 -8.63 1.96
CA TRP A 71 11.13 -8.78 0.96
C TRP A 71 10.98 -10.21 0.44
N ASN A 72 12.03 -11.04 0.55
CA ASN A 72 11.93 -12.44 0.15
C ASN A 72 10.92 -13.23 0.97
N ASP A 73 10.65 -12.79 2.20
CA ASP A 73 9.68 -13.44 3.08
C ASP A 73 8.25 -12.93 2.87
N ILE A 74 8.08 -11.94 2.01
CA ILE A 74 6.78 -11.34 1.72
C ILE A 74 6.24 -11.95 0.43
N SER A 75 4.95 -12.30 0.44
CA SER A 75 4.32 -12.94 -0.71
C SER A 75 4.31 -12.05 -1.95
N GLN A 76 4.28 -12.68 -3.11
CA GLN A 76 4.14 -11.94 -4.36
C GLN A 76 2.80 -11.22 -4.44
N ASP A 77 1.75 -11.80 -3.87
CA ASP A 77 0.43 -11.16 -3.83
C ASP A 77 0.47 -9.82 -3.09
N ALA A 78 1.20 -9.75 -1.97
CA ALA A 78 1.36 -8.50 -1.23
C ALA A 78 2.13 -7.46 -2.04
N LYS A 79 3.18 -7.88 -2.74
CA LYS A 79 3.97 -7.00 -3.60
C LYS A 79 3.13 -6.47 -4.77
N ASP A 80 2.33 -7.34 -5.37
CA ASP A 80 1.43 -6.94 -6.48
C ASP A 80 0.40 -5.94 -5.99
N PHE A 81 -0.14 -6.14 -4.80
CA PHE A 81 -1.08 -5.20 -4.17
C PHE A 81 -0.43 -3.81 -4.02
N ILE A 82 0.78 -3.77 -3.48
CA ILE A 82 1.50 -2.50 -3.31
C ILE A 82 1.71 -1.81 -4.65
N LEU A 83 2.16 -2.55 -5.67
CA LEU A 83 2.42 -1.99 -6.99
C LEU A 83 1.16 -1.42 -7.64
N LYS A 84 0.02 -2.05 -7.41
CA LYS A 84 -1.26 -1.54 -7.92
C LYS A 84 -1.67 -0.24 -7.21
N CYS A 85 -1.51 -0.20 -5.90
CA CYS A 85 -1.79 1.02 -5.13
C CYS A 85 -0.90 2.18 -5.58
N LEU A 86 0.35 1.89 -5.93
CA LEU A 86 1.35 2.88 -6.31
C LEU A 86 1.43 3.08 -7.82
N ASP A 87 0.33 2.89 -8.52
CA ASP A 87 0.21 3.26 -9.92
C ASP A 87 0.18 4.79 -10.02
N ARG A 88 1.16 5.35 -10.71
CA ARG A 88 1.28 6.80 -10.84
C ARG A 88 0.19 7.42 -11.71
N ASN A 89 -0.41 6.63 -12.58
CA ASN A 89 -1.54 7.06 -13.39
C ASN A 89 -2.83 6.85 -12.58
N GLN A 90 -3.42 7.93 -12.09
CA GLN A 90 -4.62 7.83 -11.27
C GLN A 90 -5.81 7.21 -12.02
N ASN A 91 -5.82 7.31 -13.35
CA ASN A 91 -6.91 6.75 -14.15
C ASN A 91 -6.87 5.23 -14.19
N THR A 92 -5.69 4.63 -14.08
CA THR A 92 -5.50 3.18 -14.07
C THR A 92 -5.30 2.63 -12.66
N ARG A 93 -5.03 3.49 -11.69
CA ARG A 93 -4.95 3.07 -10.28
C ARG A 93 -6.30 2.51 -9.85
N PRO A 94 -6.34 1.37 -9.17
CA PRO A 94 -7.61 0.78 -8.75
C PRO A 94 -8.34 1.63 -7.71
N SER A 95 -9.65 1.46 -7.65
CA SER A 95 -10.46 1.99 -6.56
C SER A 95 -10.30 1.11 -5.31
N ILE A 96 -10.82 1.57 -4.17
CA ILE A 96 -10.82 0.77 -2.94
C ILE A 96 -11.58 -0.53 -3.15
N SER A 97 -12.74 -0.49 -3.82
CA SER A 97 -13.52 -1.71 -4.05
C SER A 97 -12.77 -2.71 -4.94
N GLU A 98 -12.02 -2.22 -5.92
CA GLU A 98 -11.19 -3.09 -6.76
C GLU A 98 -10.04 -3.71 -5.98
N LEU A 99 -9.46 -2.97 -5.03
CA LEU A 99 -8.40 -3.50 -4.18
C LEU A 99 -8.87 -4.69 -3.36
N PHE A 100 -10.09 -4.65 -2.83
CA PHE A 100 -10.63 -5.74 -2.03
C PHE A 100 -10.85 -7.02 -2.83
N LYS A 101 -10.82 -6.95 -4.15
CA LYS A 101 -10.93 -8.11 -5.04
C LYS A 101 -9.56 -8.70 -5.40
N MET A 102 -8.47 -8.06 -5.00
CA MET A 102 -7.13 -8.56 -5.31
C MET A 102 -6.79 -9.81 -4.50
N PRO A 103 -5.98 -10.72 -5.07
CA PRO A 103 -5.69 -12.02 -4.44
C PRO A 103 -5.17 -11.92 -3.02
N TRP A 104 -4.32 -10.94 -2.71
CA TRP A 104 -3.78 -10.81 -1.36
C TRP A 104 -4.87 -10.64 -0.32
N ILE A 105 -5.86 -9.81 -0.62
CA ILE A 105 -6.98 -9.55 0.29
C ILE A 105 -7.96 -10.72 0.28
N THR A 106 -8.36 -11.22 -0.89
CA THR A 106 -9.37 -12.29 -0.98
C THR A 106 -8.85 -13.59 -0.41
N ASN A 107 -7.59 -13.93 -0.62
CA ASN A 107 -6.99 -15.14 -0.04
C ASN A 107 -6.91 -15.06 1.47
N TYR A 108 -6.55 -13.88 2.01
CA TYR A 108 -6.53 -13.67 3.45
C TYR A 108 -7.94 -13.80 4.04
N MET A 109 -8.92 -13.17 3.43
CA MET A 109 -10.31 -13.22 3.89
C MET A 109 -10.86 -14.64 3.85
N ASN A 110 -10.57 -15.38 2.79
CA ASN A 110 -10.99 -16.78 2.68
C ASN A 110 -10.35 -17.65 3.75
N LYS A 111 -9.08 -17.44 4.04
CA LYS A 111 -8.39 -18.16 5.11
C LYS A 111 -9.04 -17.89 6.46
N GLN A 112 -9.34 -16.64 6.76
CA GLN A 112 -9.99 -16.27 8.03
C GLN A 112 -11.37 -16.89 8.14
N ASN A 113 -12.15 -16.86 7.08
CA ASN A 113 -13.47 -17.46 7.06
C ASN A 113 -13.42 -18.97 7.26
N THR A 114 -12.42 -19.63 6.68
CA THR A 114 -12.28 -21.09 6.77
C THR A 114 -11.75 -21.54 8.12
N LEU A 115 -10.80 -20.83 8.69
CA LEU A 115 -10.09 -21.26 9.90
C LEU A 115 -10.64 -20.66 11.18
N ALA A 116 -10.96 -19.36 11.16
CA ALA A 116 -11.35 -18.65 12.36
C ALA A 116 -12.83 -18.83 12.70
N LEU A 117 -13.70 -18.78 11.71
CA LEU A 117 -15.13 -18.80 11.95
C LEU A 117 -15.62 -20.09 12.60
N PRO A 118 -15.24 -21.30 12.12
CA PRO A 118 -15.64 -22.53 12.79
C PRO A 118 -15.16 -22.61 14.24
N LYS A 119 -13.98 -22.08 14.51
CA LYS A 119 -13.45 -22.07 15.87
C LYS A 119 -14.27 -21.14 16.78
N LEU A 120 -14.62 -19.97 16.30
CA LEU A 120 -15.45 -19.03 17.03
C LEU A 120 -16.84 -19.61 17.31
N GLU A 121 -17.44 -20.24 16.34
CA GLU A 121 -18.75 -20.89 16.52
C GLU A 121 -18.71 -21.95 17.61
N ARG A 122 -17.64 -22.76 17.67
CA ARG A 122 -17.48 -23.76 18.72
C ARG A 122 -17.33 -23.10 20.09
N GLU A 123 -16.61 -22.02 20.20
CA GLU A 123 -16.44 -21.30 21.46
C GLU A 123 -17.76 -20.69 21.94
N GLU A 124 -18.56 -20.18 21.03
CA GLU A 124 -19.86 -19.62 21.35
C GLU A 124 -20.86 -20.68 21.79
N MET A 125 -20.74 -21.88 21.26
CA MET A 125 -21.62 -22.99 21.61
C MET A 125 -21.31 -23.58 22.98
N ASN A 126 -20.14 -23.35 23.48
CA ASN A 126 -19.72 -23.82 24.80
C ASN A 126 -19.94 -22.78 25.88
#